data_d71ebaaf536cad0b8632942a768bbc9e
#
_entry.id   d71ebaaf536cad0b8632942a768bbc9e
#
_cell.length_a   1.000
_cell.length_b   1.000
_cell.length_c   1.000
_cell.angle_alpha   90.00
_cell.angle_beta   90.00
_cell.angle_gamma   90.00
#
_symmetry.space_group_name_H-M   'P 1'
#
loop_
_entity.id
_entity.type
_entity.pdbx_description
1 polymer ?
#
loop_
_entity_poly.entity_id
_entity_poly.type
_entity_poly.pdbx_seq_one_letter_code
_entity_poly.pdbx_strand_id
1 'polypeptide(L)'
;MTKFVEKIVKIVPSERKEKKYKAIVRNNTTKKTRVLHFGGLGYEQFKDSTGVGKFTKKNHGDVRRRNNYFNRHSGTRSKKKAIEKEKRLSGGKYTPKLLSHIYLW
;
A
#
# COMPACT_ATOMS: atom_id res chain seq x y z
N MET A 1 9.87 14.75 -9.91
CA MET A 1 8.91 13.94 -9.14
C MET A 1 8.22 12.94 -10.04
N THR A 2 8.22 11.67 -9.66
CA THR A 2 7.57 10.61 -10.46
C THR A 2 6.05 10.67 -10.26
N LYS A 3 5.31 10.61 -11.36
CA LYS A 3 3.84 10.57 -11.32
C LYS A 3 3.36 9.12 -11.43
N PHE A 4 2.22 8.82 -10.83
CA PHE A 4 1.57 7.54 -11.04
C PHE A 4 1.04 7.46 -12.47
N VAL A 5 1.32 6.33 -13.13
CA VAL A 5 0.79 6.02 -14.47
C VAL A 5 -0.46 5.15 -14.39
N GLU A 6 -0.85 4.78 -13.20
CA GLU A 6 -2.05 4.00 -12.90
C GLU A 6 -2.94 4.74 -11.92
N LYS A 7 -4.24 4.41 -11.94
CA LYS A 7 -5.24 4.93 -11.02
C LYS A 7 -5.85 3.77 -10.25
N ILE A 8 -6.04 3.94 -8.95
CA ILE A 8 -6.76 2.98 -8.13
C ILE A 8 -8.26 3.15 -8.41
N VAL A 9 -8.88 2.09 -8.94
CA VAL A 9 -10.32 2.09 -9.22
C VAL A 9 -11.09 1.81 -7.95
N LYS A 10 -10.70 0.78 -7.20
CA LYS A 10 -11.30 0.47 -5.91
C LYS A 10 -10.40 -0.45 -5.09
N ILE A 11 -10.64 -0.47 -3.77
CA ILE A 11 -10.00 -1.40 -2.84
C ILE A 11 -11.10 -2.17 -2.14
N VAL A 12 -10.98 -3.49 -2.12
CA VAL A 12 -11.96 -4.40 -1.49
C VAL A 12 -11.20 -5.48 -0.71
N PRO A 13 -11.88 -6.22 0.19
CA PRO A 13 -11.24 -7.33 0.88
C PRO A 13 -10.71 -8.36 -0.11
N SER A 14 -9.52 -8.92 0.18
CA SER A 14 -8.92 -9.95 -0.65
C SER A 14 -9.54 -11.31 -0.33
N GLU A 15 -9.72 -12.14 -1.35
CA GLU A 15 -10.10 -13.55 -1.20
C GLU A 15 -8.91 -14.46 -0.94
N ARG A 16 -7.68 -13.93 -1.02
CA ARG A 16 -6.47 -14.70 -0.67
C ARG A 16 -6.34 -14.83 0.84
N LYS A 17 -6.02 -16.04 1.30
CA LYS A 17 -5.94 -16.36 2.73
C LYS A 17 -4.92 -15.51 3.49
N GLU A 18 -3.79 -15.18 2.86
CA GLU A 18 -2.69 -14.47 3.49
C GLU A 18 -2.72 -12.95 3.30
N LYS A 19 -3.74 -12.41 2.62
CA LYS A 19 -3.81 -10.99 2.29
C LYS A 19 -5.07 -10.35 2.84
N LYS A 20 -4.95 -9.07 3.25
CA LYS A 20 -6.10 -8.30 3.77
C LYS A 20 -6.98 -7.74 2.66
N TYR A 21 -6.36 -7.09 1.68
CA TYR A 21 -7.07 -6.34 0.65
C TYR A 21 -6.53 -6.62 -0.73
N LYS A 22 -7.34 -6.29 -1.73
CA LYS A 22 -6.89 -6.19 -3.11
C LYS A 22 -7.30 -4.84 -3.68
N ALA A 23 -6.42 -4.27 -4.51
CA ALA A 23 -6.67 -3.04 -5.24
C ALA A 23 -6.82 -3.37 -6.70
N ILE A 24 -7.84 -2.79 -7.34
CA ILE A 24 -8.01 -2.84 -8.78
C ILE A 24 -7.45 -1.54 -9.31
N VAL A 25 -6.42 -1.62 -10.16
CA VAL A 25 -5.76 -0.45 -10.73
C VAL A 25 -5.91 -0.47 -12.25
N ARG A 26 -5.95 0.70 -12.85
CA ARG A 26 -6.10 0.87 -14.29
C ARG A 26 -5.00 1.76 -14.83
N ASN A 27 -4.36 1.36 -15.91
CA ASN A 27 -3.37 2.15 -16.60
C ASN A 27 -4.04 3.38 -17.24
N ASN A 28 -3.48 4.57 -16.99
CA ASN A 28 -4.06 5.82 -17.48
C ASN A 28 -4.04 5.94 -19.00
N THR A 29 -3.07 5.30 -19.67
CA THR A 29 -2.91 5.36 -21.11
C THR A 29 -3.61 4.21 -21.82
N THR A 30 -3.32 2.97 -21.44
CA THR A 30 -3.85 1.77 -22.11
C THR A 30 -5.25 1.40 -21.65
N LYS A 31 -5.69 1.91 -20.49
CA LYS A 31 -6.96 1.59 -19.83
C LYS A 31 -7.08 0.14 -19.38
N LYS A 32 -6.00 -0.64 -19.46
CA LYS A 32 -5.98 -2.02 -18.96
C LYS A 32 -5.99 -2.02 -17.44
N THR A 33 -6.68 -3.00 -16.85
CA THR A 33 -6.77 -3.17 -15.41
C THR A 33 -5.95 -4.36 -14.95
N ARG A 34 -5.52 -4.31 -13.69
CA ARG A 34 -4.88 -5.44 -13.01
C ARG A 34 -5.21 -5.40 -11.53
N VAL A 35 -5.02 -6.51 -10.85
CA VAL A 35 -5.37 -6.67 -9.44
C VAL A 35 -4.09 -6.89 -8.64
N LEU A 36 -3.96 -6.17 -7.51
CA LEU A 36 -2.84 -6.29 -6.60
C LEU A 36 -3.36 -6.64 -5.21
N HIS A 37 -2.89 -7.74 -4.64
CA HIS A 37 -3.22 -8.11 -3.26
C HIS A 37 -2.15 -7.58 -2.32
N PHE A 38 -2.56 -6.99 -1.20
CA PHE A 38 -1.62 -6.36 -0.27
C PHE A 38 -2.07 -6.48 1.19
N GLY A 39 -1.13 -6.27 2.11
CA GLY A 39 -1.35 -6.37 3.54
C GLY A 39 -1.35 -7.81 4.04
N GLY A 40 -0.38 -8.18 4.88
CA GLY A 40 -0.32 -9.50 5.49
C GLY A 40 -1.45 -9.70 6.49
N LEU A 41 -2.24 -10.75 6.34
CA LEU A 41 -3.45 -10.96 7.15
C LEU A 41 -3.17 -11.08 8.65
N GLY A 42 -2.09 -11.75 9.02
CA GLY A 42 -1.74 -11.94 10.42
C GLY A 42 -0.98 -10.79 11.08
N TYR A 43 -0.68 -9.73 10.34
CA TYR A 43 0.14 -8.62 10.83
C TYR A 43 -0.70 -7.41 11.20
N GLU A 44 -0.27 -6.72 12.26
CA GLU A 44 -0.81 -5.40 12.60
C GLU A 44 -0.30 -4.35 11.64
N GLN A 45 -0.97 -3.21 11.59
CA GLN A 45 -0.57 -2.06 10.78
C GLN A 45 -0.68 -0.79 11.62
N PHE A 46 -0.13 0.32 11.10
CA PHE A 46 -0.24 1.61 11.77
C PHE A 46 -1.69 2.08 11.81
N LYS A 47 -2.33 2.14 10.65
CA LYS A 47 -3.73 2.55 10.52
C LYS A 47 -4.27 2.08 9.17
N ASP A 48 -5.47 1.50 9.17
CA ASP A 48 -6.17 1.13 7.95
C ASP A 48 -6.85 2.36 7.35
N SER A 49 -6.26 2.91 6.29
CA SER A 49 -6.76 4.09 5.58
C SER A 49 -7.42 3.75 4.25
N THR A 50 -7.78 2.48 4.04
CA THR A 50 -8.39 2.03 2.78
C THR A 50 -9.83 2.52 2.60
N GLY A 51 -10.50 2.91 3.67
CA GLY A 51 -11.92 3.25 3.66
C GLY A 51 -12.83 2.02 3.77
N VAL A 52 -12.28 0.80 3.67
CA VAL A 52 -13.06 -0.44 3.82
C VAL A 52 -13.31 -0.75 5.29
N GLY A 53 -12.29 -0.55 6.13
CA GLY A 53 -12.42 -0.69 7.58
C GLY A 53 -12.53 -2.09 8.12
N LYS A 54 -12.25 -3.12 7.31
CA LYS A 54 -12.41 -4.51 7.74
C LYS A 54 -11.39 -4.94 8.80
N PHE A 55 -10.20 -4.36 8.77
CA PHE A 55 -9.08 -4.77 9.63
C PHE A 55 -8.64 -3.69 10.63
N THR A 56 -9.54 -2.78 10.99
CA THR A 56 -9.22 -1.70 11.93
C THR A 56 -8.77 -2.19 13.31
N LYS A 57 -9.17 -3.38 13.72
CA LYS A 57 -8.72 -3.99 14.98
C LYS A 57 -7.22 -4.28 15.01
N LYS A 58 -6.58 -4.31 13.83
CA LYS A 58 -5.13 -4.51 13.72
C LYS A 58 -4.34 -3.21 13.77
N ASN A 59 -5.01 -2.05 13.89
CA ASN A 59 -4.35 -0.74 13.99
C ASN A 59 -3.66 -0.59 15.34
N HIS A 60 -2.37 -0.28 15.35
CA HIS A 60 -1.64 -0.01 16.59
C HIS A 60 -1.36 1.47 16.83
N GLY A 61 -1.33 2.29 15.76
CA GLY A 61 -1.07 3.74 15.87
C GLY A 61 0.30 4.11 16.43
N ASP A 62 1.25 3.18 16.44
CA ASP A 62 2.56 3.37 17.03
C ASP A 62 3.53 3.99 16.02
N VAL A 63 3.90 5.27 16.23
CA VAL A 63 4.77 6.01 15.33
C VAL A 63 6.16 5.37 15.22
N ARG A 64 6.69 4.85 16.33
CA ARG A 64 8.01 4.19 16.33
C ARG A 64 8.00 2.93 15.44
N ARG A 65 6.93 2.14 15.56
CA ARG A 65 6.77 0.94 14.70
C ARG A 65 6.61 1.34 13.24
N ARG A 66 5.89 2.41 12.95
CA ARG A 66 5.76 2.94 11.58
C ARG A 66 7.12 3.36 11.02
N ASN A 67 7.90 4.11 11.78
CA ASN A 67 9.22 4.55 11.35
C ASN A 67 10.16 3.37 11.08
N ASN A 68 10.10 2.35 11.94
CA ASN A 68 10.88 1.12 11.77
C ASN A 68 10.44 0.35 10.52
N TYR A 69 9.13 0.30 10.26
CA TYR A 69 8.60 -0.32 9.06
C TYR A 69 9.16 0.32 7.79
N PHE A 70 9.10 1.66 7.69
CA PHE A 70 9.60 2.35 6.50
C PHE A 70 11.11 2.20 6.36
N ASN A 71 11.85 2.28 7.46
CA ASN A 71 13.31 2.11 7.42
C ASN A 71 13.70 0.71 6.93
N ARG A 72 13.00 -0.32 7.39
CA ARG A 72 13.26 -1.70 6.98
C ARG A 72 12.90 -1.95 5.52
N HIS A 73 11.79 -1.41 5.04
CA HIS A 73 11.29 -1.71 3.69
C HIS A 73 11.79 -0.75 2.62
N SER A 74 12.13 0.48 2.97
CA SER A 74 12.53 1.49 1.98
C SER A 74 13.78 2.29 2.38
N GLY A 75 14.44 1.92 3.49
CA GLY A 75 15.69 2.54 3.89
C GLY A 75 15.57 3.99 4.38
N THR A 76 14.36 4.45 4.71
CA THR A 76 14.11 5.79 5.23
C THR A 76 12.95 5.73 6.21
N ARG A 77 12.99 6.56 7.24
CA ARG A 77 11.91 6.66 8.23
C ARG A 77 10.78 7.58 7.80
N SER A 78 10.96 8.31 6.70
CA SER A 78 9.94 9.23 6.18
C SER A 78 8.99 8.50 5.26
N LYS A 79 7.70 8.51 5.57
CA LYS A 79 6.66 7.94 4.72
C LYS A 79 6.67 8.57 3.34
N LYS A 80 6.76 9.89 3.26
CA LYS A 80 6.79 10.63 1.98
C LYS A 80 7.96 10.19 1.11
N LYS A 81 9.16 10.10 1.68
CA LYS A 81 10.37 9.68 0.96
C LYS A 81 10.29 8.21 0.56
N ALA A 82 9.73 7.36 1.43
CA ALA A 82 9.55 5.93 1.13
C ALA A 82 8.61 5.74 -0.07
N ILE A 83 7.48 6.44 -0.09
CA ILE A 83 6.53 6.38 -1.20
C ILE A 83 7.17 6.89 -2.50
N GLU A 84 7.87 8.01 -2.47
CA GLU A 84 8.56 8.54 -3.65
C GLU A 84 9.60 7.56 -4.19
N LYS A 85 10.38 6.94 -3.30
CA LYS A 85 11.38 5.95 -3.68
C LYS A 85 10.75 4.76 -4.39
N GLU A 86 9.72 4.15 -3.79
CA GLU A 86 9.07 2.98 -4.36
C GLU A 86 8.34 3.32 -5.67
N LYS A 87 7.72 4.47 -5.74
CA LYS A 87 7.07 4.97 -6.96
C LYS A 87 8.07 5.12 -8.10
N ARG A 88 9.23 5.69 -7.81
CA ARG A 88 10.31 5.86 -8.80
C ARG A 88 10.83 4.50 -9.27
N LEU A 89 11.05 3.56 -8.34
CA LEU A 89 11.55 2.22 -8.67
C LEU A 89 10.57 1.43 -9.53
N SER A 90 9.28 1.65 -9.35
CA SER A 90 8.24 0.96 -10.11
C SER A 90 7.85 1.66 -11.42
N GLY A 91 8.46 2.81 -11.72
CA GLY A 91 8.09 3.60 -12.89
C GLY A 91 6.70 4.19 -12.83
N GLY A 92 6.21 4.47 -11.63
CA GLY A 92 4.87 5.05 -11.41
C GLY A 92 3.74 4.01 -11.34
N LYS A 93 4.06 2.73 -11.32
CA LYS A 93 3.06 1.67 -11.16
C LYS A 93 2.85 1.35 -9.69
N TYR A 94 1.63 1.00 -9.31
CA TYR A 94 1.35 0.52 -7.97
C TYR A 94 1.93 -0.88 -7.76
N THR A 95 2.41 -1.13 -6.55
CA THR A 95 2.91 -2.44 -6.11
C THR A 95 2.27 -2.76 -4.77
N PRO A 96 2.24 -4.03 -4.34
CA PRO A 96 1.76 -4.37 -2.99
C PRO A 96 2.48 -3.59 -1.90
N LYS A 97 3.80 -3.39 -2.03
CA LYS A 97 4.59 -2.60 -1.08
C LYS A 97 4.11 -1.14 -1.03
N LEU A 98 3.93 -0.51 -2.20
CA LEU A 98 3.42 0.87 -2.29
C LEU A 98 2.04 1.01 -1.67
N LEU A 99 1.14 0.06 -1.95
CA LEU A 99 -0.20 0.08 -1.39
C LEU A 99 -0.18 -0.05 0.14
N SER A 100 0.67 -0.91 0.67
CA SER A 100 0.84 -1.03 2.12
C SER A 100 1.42 0.24 2.73
N HIS A 101 2.39 0.87 2.07
CA HIS A 101 2.97 2.14 2.51
C HIS A 101 1.91 3.24 2.59
N ILE A 102 1.07 3.33 1.56
CA ILE A 102 0.07 4.42 1.45
C ILE A 102 -1.09 4.21 2.41
N TYR A 103 -1.63 2.99 2.48
CA TYR A 103 -2.91 2.74 3.12
C TYR A 103 -2.83 2.10 4.51
N LEU A 104 -1.74 1.41 4.84
CA LEU A 104 -1.66 0.68 6.11
C LEU A 104 -0.59 1.26 7.05
N TRP A 105 0.34 1.97 6.55
CA TRP A 105 1.45 2.55 7.31
C TRP A 105 1.62 4.04 7.05
#